data_e4b5c5b07a1705fc81278a0887641cc4
#
_entry.id   e4b5c5b07a1705fc81278a0887641cc4
#
_cell.length_a   1.000
_cell.length_b   1.000
_cell.length_c   1.000
_cell.angle_alpha   90.00
_cell.angle_beta   90.00
_cell.angle_gamma   90.00
#
_symmetry.space_group_name_H-M   'P 1'
#
loop_
_entity.id
_entity.type
_entity.pdbx_description
1 polymer ?
#
loop_
_entity_poly.entity_id
_entity_poly.type
_entity_poly.pdbx_seq_one_letter_code
_entity_poly.pdbx_strand_id
1 'polypeptide(L)'
;IDVSLVGSEMCIRDSSHRDLSGMNLIAWQDFVNNQQEPYDDQGHGTSMAGILVADGWMKGVAPNVELYVAKALSSNGSGDDGVVATAIDWCVDQGVHIISLSLGGAPGLIPFNPFSGRDSGDAADDAVDQGIVVIAAAGNDGGPDDDGDVAHPSSERLVISVGGVTEDGSHWSGSSIGDNNGNLFPIILPRQDPHKKPEIVAPAKGVPVINNEGTWSIVDGTSAATVFVTGAIALLLESNPSLAANNSSGSSDTVIQIKDALMNTAKPQPSQDGHDDNYGYGMLQVENLIAAFE
;
A
#
# COMPACT_ATOMS: atom_id res chain seq x y z
N ILE A 1 -0.18 -13.56 10.48
CA ILE A 1 0.21 -13.05 9.14
C ILE A 1 1.19 -11.92 9.33
N ASP A 2 2.28 -11.95 8.58
CA ASP A 2 3.38 -11.00 8.65
C ASP A 2 3.14 -9.89 7.64
N VAL A 3 3.02 -8.66 8.11
CA VAL A 3 2.76 -7.48 7.28
C VAL A 3 3.89 -6.48 7.49
N SER A 4 4.50 -6.00 6.41
CA SER A 4 5.44 -4.90 6.48
C SER A 4 4.79 -3.59 6.06
N LEU A 5 5.05 -2.53 6.83
CA LEU A 5 4.80 -1.14 6.43
C LEU A 5 6.13 -0.50 6.05
N VAL A 6 6.19 0.07 4.84
CA VAL A 6 7.35 0.83 4.35
C VAL A 6 6.91 2.27 4.09
N GLY A 7 7.62 3.22 4.67
CA GLY A 7 7.28 4.64 4.48
C GLY A 7 8.01 5.57 5.45
N SER A 8 7.33 6.62 5.87
CA SER A 8 7.86 7.64 6.77
C SER A 8 7.84 7.25 8.26
N GLU A 9 7.62 6.02 8.58
CA GLU A 9 7.81 5.31 9.82
C GLU A 9 6.97 5.42 11.03
N MET A 10 7.14 4.50 11.91
CA MET A 10 6.33 4.33 13.08
C MET A 10 7.11 4.60 14.36
N CYS A 11 6.63 5.51 15.20
CA CYS A 11 7.11 5.66 16.54
C CYS A 11 6.31 4.80 17.53
N ILE A 12 6.85 3.64 17.88
CA ILE A 12 6.24 2.77 18.87
C ILE A 12 6.61 3.18 20.28
N ARG A 13 7.76 3.78 20.47
CA ARG A 13 8.29 4.13 21.78
C ARG A 13 7.76 5.46 22.31
N ASP A 14 7.45 6.42 21.43
CA ASP A 14 6.91 7.73 21.79
C ASP A 14 5.40 7.86 21.58
N SER A 15 4.77 6.99 20.75
CA SER A 15 3.32 6.91 20.73
C SER A 15 2.85 6.21 22.00
N SER A 16 2.73 6.98 23.08
CA SER A 16 2.00 6.59 24.29
C SER A 16 0.52 6.32 23.99
N HIS A 17 0.15 6.16 22.67
CA HIS A 17 -1.21 5.97 22.31
C HIS A 17 -1.68 4.58 22.76
N ARG A 18 -2.64 4.60 23.70
CA ARG A 18 -3.17 3.39 24.32
C ARG A 18 -3.67 2.35 23.32
N ASP A 19 -4.17 2.80 22.16
CA ASP A 19 -4.76 1.92 21.15
C ASP A 19 -3.69 1.15 20.33
N LEU A 20 -2.39 1.51 20.46
CA LEU A 20 -1.25 0.78 19.90
C LEU A 20 -0.49 -0.05 20.93
N SER A 21 -0.87 0.00 22.21
CA SER A 21 -0.12 -0.67 23.30
C SER A 21 -0.07 -2.20 23.21
N GLY A 22 -0.98 -2.80 22.45
CA GLY A 22 -1.06 -4.26 22.24
C GLY A 22 -0.48 -4.72 20.90
N MET A 23 0.05 -3.82 20.11
CA MET A 23 0.59 -4.10 18.78
C MET A 23 1.75 -5.10 18.83
N ASN A 24 1.74 -6.06 17.90
CA ASN A 24 2.79 -7.08 17.78
C ASN A 24 3.88 -6.64 16.79
N LEU A 25 4.77 -5.74 17.22
CA LEU A 25 5.94 -5.36 16.42
C LEU A 25 7.03 -6.42 16.54
N ILE A 26 7.39 -7.05 15.43
CA ILE A 26 8.40 -8.10 15.33
C ILE A 26 9.79 -7.53 15.01
N ALA A 27 9.86 -6.61 14.04
CA ALA A 27 11.11 -6.02 13.60
C ALA A 27 10.97 -4.56 13.17
N TRP A 28 12.07 -3.84 13.32
CA TRP A 28 12.23 -2.44 12.94
C TRP A 28 13.56 -2.24 12.23
N GLN A 29 13.57 -1.44 11.18
CA GLN A 29 14.79 -1.00 10.51
C GLN A 29 14.66 0.44 10.03
N ASP A 30 15.61 1.28 10.38
CA ASP A 30 15.72 2.67 9.93
C ASP A 30 16.81 2.78 8.84
N PHE A 31 16.38 3.04 7.61
CA PHE A 31 17.28 3.21 6.45
C PHE A 31 17.68 4.67 6.22
N VAL A 32 17.16 5.60 7.02
CA VAL A 32 17.40 7.04 6.87
C VAL A 32 18.44 7.55 7.89
N ASN A 33 18.20 7.28 9.17
CA ASN A 33 19.04 7.79 10.27
C ASN A 33 19.74 6.68 11.04
N ASN A 34 19.52 5.41 10.67
CA ASN A 34 20.13 4.23 11.30
C ASN A 34 19.89 4.13 12.82
N GLN A 35 18.69 4.56 13.28
CA GLN A 35 18.31 4.46 14.68
C GLN A 35 17.86 3.03 15.00
N GLN A 36 18.34 2.53 16.15
CA GLN A 36 18.06 1.15 16.58
C GLN A 36 16.67 1.01 17.21
N GLU A 37 16.15 2.08 17.78
CA GLU A 37 14.86 2.09 18.44
C GLU A 37 13.81 2.74 17.51
N PRO A 38 12.60 2.20 17.43
CA PRO A 38 11.53 2.77 16.65
C PRO A 38 11.18 4.21 17.07
N TYR A 39 10.98 5.09 16.11
CA TYR A 39 10.54 6.46 16.30
C TYR A 39 9.78 6.96 15.07
N ASP A 40 8.94 7.97 15.26
CA ASP A 40 8.23 8.65 14.16
C ASP A 40 8.40 10.17 14.31
N ASP A 41 9.19 10.76 13.45
CA ASP A 41 9.47 12.20 13.42
C ASP A 41 8.55 13.00 12.49
N GLN A 42 7.55 12.31 11.88
CA GLN A 42 6.61 12.92 10.93
C GLN A 42 5.13 12.64 11.28
N GLY A 43 4.80 11.46 11.83
CA GLY A 43 3.46 11.07 12.28
C GLY A 43 2.65 10.23 11.28
N HIS A 44 3.06 10.19 10.01
CA HIS A 44 2.36 9.44 8.97
C HIS A 44 2.38 7.93 9.24
N GLY A 45 3.53 7.36 9.57
CA GLY A 45 3.66 5.93 9.83
C GLY A 45 2.84 5.48 11.04
N THR A 46 2.81 6.27 12.12
CA THR A 46 1.93 6.02 13.28
C THR A 46 0.45 6.01 12.86
N SER A 47 0.05 6.92 11.98
CA SER A 47 -1.31 6.99 11.45
C SER A 47 -1.66 5.74 10.64
N MET A 48 -0.76 5.29 9.76
CA MET A 48 -0.96 4.09 8.94
C MET A 48 -1.02 2.83 9.79
N ALA A 49 -0.12 2.69 10.76
CA ALA A 49 -0.17 1.60 11.72
C ALA A 49 -1.48 1.59 12.52
N GLY A 50 -2.00 2.75 12.91
CA GLY A 50 -3.28 2.87 13.58
C GLY A 50 -4.44 2.30 12.77
N ILE A 51 -4.50 2.57 11.46
CA ILE A 51 -5.51 1.99 10.56
C ILE A 51 -5.39 0.47 10.52
N LEU A 52 -4.17 -0.07 10.55
CA LEU A 52 -3.95 -1.52 10.45
C LEU A 52 -4.17 -2.25 11.77
N VAL A 53 -3.50 -1.81 12.85
CA VAL A 53 -3.30 -2.63 14.05
C VAL A 53 -3.84 -2.04 15.36
N ALA A 54 -4.51 -0.89 15.34
CA ALA A 54 -5.08 -0.35 16.57
C ALA A 54 -6.04 -1.32 17.24
N ASP A 55 -5.93 -1.49 18.57
CA ASP A 55 -6.81 -2.36 19.37
C ASP A 55 -7.22 -1.69 20.68
N GLY A 56 -7.85 -0.55 20.60
CA GLY A 56 -8.37 0.20 21.73
C GLY A 56 -9.73 0.81 21.46
N TRP A 57 -9.86 2.09 21.65
CA TRP A 57 -11.06 2.84 21.27
C TRP A 57 -11.20 2.90 19.75
N MET A 58 -10.12 3.14 19.03
CA MET A 58 -10.03 2.93 17.60
C MET A 58 -9.71 1.44 17.35
N LYS A 59 -10.33 0.85 16.34
CA LYS A 59 -10.06 -0.52 15.88
C LYS A 59 -9.44 -0.48 14.51
N GLY A 60 -8.28 -1.07 14.39
CA GLY A 60 -7.62 -1.33 13.12
C GLY A 60 -8.29 -2.47 12.36
N VAL A 61 -7.95 -2.61 11.09
CA VAL A 61 -8.55 -3.64 10.21
C VAL A 61 -8.07 -5.04 10.58
N ALA A 62 -6.80 -5.19 10.97
CA ALA A 62 -6.16 -6.47 11.28
C ALA A 62 -5.26 -6.35 12.54
N PRO A 63 -5.83 -6.21 13.75
CA PRO A 63 -5.08 -5.86 14.95
C PRO A 63 -4.09 -6.94 15.43
N ASN A 64 -4.22 -8.18 14.95
CA ASN A 64 -3.41 -9.32 15.39
C ASN A 64 -2.27 -9.68 14.41
N VAL A 65 -2.03 -8.89 13.38
CA VAL A 65 -0.91 -9.16 12.45
C VAL A 65 0.44 -8.98 13.15
N GLU A 66 1.44 -9.73 12.72
CA GLU A 66 2.83 -9.53 13.07
C GLU A 66 3.40 -8.40 12.20
N LEU A 67 3.83 -7.32 12.83
CA LEU A 67 4.18 -6.10 12.14
C LEU A 67 5.69 -5.94 12.01
N TYR A 68 6.14 -5.67 10.80
CA TYR A 68 7.51 -5.30 10.45
C TYR A 68 7.50 -3.87 9.94
N VAL A 69 8.45 -3.06 10.34
CA VAL A 69 8.45 -1.63 9.99
C VAL A 69 9.79 -1.19 9.44
N ALA A 70 9.77 -0.65 8.24
CA ALA A 70 10.93 -0.12 7.53
C ALA A 70 10.80 1.39 7.33
N LYS A 71 11.63 2.19 8.03
CA LYS A 71 11.71 3.63 7.83
C LYS A 71 12.56 3.94 6.59
N ALA A 72 11.91 4.34 5.50
CA ALA A 72 12.53 4.69 4.23
C ALA A 72 12.45 6.18 3.89
N LEU A 73 11.60 6.96 4.60
CA LEU A 73 11.43 8.39 4.37
C LEU A 73 11.90 9.22 5.57
N SER A 74 12.38 10.41 5.31
CA SER A 74 12.83 11.39 6.29
C SER A 74 11.66 12.15 6.94
N SER A 75 11.93 12.98 7.94
CA SER A 75 10.93 13.77 8.69
C SER A 75 10.10 14.73 7.84
N ASN A 76 10.56 15.07 6.63
CA ASN A 76 9.79 15.88 5.67
C ASN A 76 8.93 15.03 4.70
N GLY A 77 8.90 13.70 4.88
CA GLY A 77 8.15 12.78 4.02
C GLY A 77 8.84 12.45 2.68
N SER A 78 10.10 12.84 2.50
CA SER A 78 10.86 12.56 1.28
C SER A 78 11.86 11.43 1.49
N GLY A 79 12.12 10.64 0.45
CA GLY A 79 13.10 9.57 0.42
C GLY A 79 13.75 9.42 -0.95
N ASP A 80 14.85 8.69 -0.98
CA ASP A 80 15.50 8.25 -2.21
C ASP A 80 14.91 6.90 -2.63
N ASP A 81 14.64 6.74 -3.91
CA ASP A 81 13.98 5.52 -4.43
C ASP A 81 14.81 4.25 -4.20
N GLY A 82 16.14 4.35 -4.28
CA GLY A 82 17.04 3.25 -3.93
C GLY A 82 17.02 2.87 -2.44
N VAL A 83 16.70 3.83 -1.55
CA VAL A 83 16.47 3.56 -0.13
C VAL A 83 15.15 2.80 0.06
N VAL A 84 14.11 3.17 -0.68
CA VAL A 84 12.83 2.45 -0.67
C VAL A 84 13.03 1.03 -1.21
N ALA A 85 13.77 0.85 -2.30
CA ALA A 85 14.14 -0.48 -2.83
C ALA A 85 14.84 -1.35 -1.77
N THR A 86 15.83 -0.78 -1.06
CA THR A 86 16.55 -1.49 0.01
C THR A 86 15.62 -1.86 1.17
N ALA A 87 14.65 -1.00 1.51
CA ALA A 87 13.67 -1.29 2.54
C ALA A 87 12.72 -2.41 2.13
N ILE A 88 12.31 -2.47 0.85
CA ILE A 88 11.51 -3.58 0.30
C ILE A 88 12.32 -4.89 0.36
N ASP A 89 13.59 -4.88 -0.08
CA ASP A 89 14.46 -6.06 -0.01
C ASP A 89 14.61 -6.57 1.43
N TRP A 90 14.75 -5.67 2.41
CA TRP A 90 14.78 -6.07 3.82
C TRP A 90 13.47 -6.75 4.25
N CYS A 91 12.31 -6.26 3.80
CA CYS A 91 11.02 -6.91 4.11
C CYS A 91 10.96 -8.33 3.52
N VAL A 92 11.45 -8.51 2.29
CA VAL A 92 11.59 -9.84 1.66
C VAL A 92 12.48 -10.75 2.49
N ASP A 93 13.63 -10.26 2.96
CA ASP A 93 14.55 -11.01 3.82
C ASP A 93 13.95 -11.38 5.18
N GLN A 94 12.99 -10.60 5.69
CA GLN A 94 12.23 -10.94 6.90
C GLN A 94 11.19 -12.05 6.65
N GLY A 95 10.88 -12.36 5.39
CA GLY A 95 9.90 -13.39 5.03
C GLY A 95 8.45 -12.96 5.26
N VAL A 96 8.14 -11.69 5.09
CA VAL A 96 6.78 -11.17 5.25
C VAL A 96 5.85 -11.69 4.15
N HIS A 97 4.56 -11.69 4.41
CA HIS A 97 3.53 -12.11 3.45
C HIS A 97 2.98 -10.95 2.62
N ILE A 98 2.98 -9.75 3.20
CA ILE A 98 2.41 -8.54 2.61
C ILE A 98 3.39 -7.38 2.82
N ILE A 99 3.60 -6.57 1.79
CA ILE A 99 4.30 -5.29 1.86
C ILE A 99 3.33 -4.18 1.50
N SER A 100 3.16 -3.20 2.39
CA SER A 100 2.30 -2.03 2.23
C SER A 100 3.15 -0.79 2.02
N LEU A 101 3.02 -0.15 0.88
CA LEU A 101 3.77 1.03 0.46
C LEU A 101 2.86 2.25 0.46
N SER A 102 2.73 2.90 1.61
CA SER A 102 1.97 4.16 1.75
C SER A 102 2.81 5.37 1.32
N LEU A 103 3.47 5.25 0.19
CA LEU A 103 4.38 6.22 -0.40
C LEU A 103 4.27 6.15 -1.94
N GLY A 104 4.84 7.13 -2.62
CA GLY A 104 4.97 7.12 -4.07
C GLY A 104 5.62 8.39 -4.57
N GLY A 105 6.25 8.30 -5.74
CA GLY A 105 6.88 9.39 -6.44
C GLY A 105 6.42 9.50 -7.88
N ALA A 106 6.77 10.60 -8.53
CA ALA A 106 6.52 10.76 -9.95
C ALA A 106 7.23 9.63 -10.74
N PRO A 107 6.58 9.05 -11.75
CA PRO A 107 7.21 8.07 -12.60
C PRO A 107 8.45 8.68 -13.26
N GLY A 108 9.54 7.91 -13.33
CA GLY A 108 10.75 8.36 -14.01
C GLY A 108 10.46 8.68 -15.48
N LEU A 109 11.06 9.77 -15.99
CA LEU A 109 10.91 10.23 -17.40
C LEU A 109 11.34 9.19 -18.45
N ILE A 110 12.04 8.13 -18.03
CA ILE A 110 12.54 7.07 -18.91
C ILE A 110 12.22 5.74 -18.22
N PRO A 111 11.26 4.94 -18.75
CA PRO A 111 10.86 3.65 -18.18
C PRO A 111 12.00 2.62 -18.08
N PHE A 112 13.12 2.87 -18.74
CA PHE A 112 14.32 2.06 -18.71
C PHE A 112 15.56 2.96 -18.72
N ASN A 113 16.15 3.16 -17.55
CA ASN A 113 17.45 3.81 -17.42
C ASN A 113 18.51 2.76 -17.04
N PRO A 114 19.32 2.26 -17.99
CA PRO A 114 20.33 1.23 -17.70
C PRO A 114 21.47 1.72 -16.79
N PHE A 115 21.45 2.98 -16.39
CA PHE A 115 22.43 3.61 -15.49
C PHE A 115 21.82 4.01 -14.13
N SER A 116 20.50 3.86 -13.93
CA SER A 116 19.89 3.92 -12.60
C SER A 116 20.27 2.64 -11.83
N GLY A 117 20.52 2.77 -10.55
CA GLY A 117 20.57 1.60 -9.65
C GLY A 117 19.22 0.90 -9.61
N ARG A 118 19.11 -0.19 -8.85
CA ARG A 118 17.85 -0.87 -8.53
C ARG A 118 16.88 0.14 -7.93
N ASP A 119 15.67 0.23 -8.45
CA ASP A 119 14.63 1.11 -7.98
C ASP A 119 13.55 0.35 -7.16
N SER A 120 12.59 1.08 -6.63
CA SER A 120 11.52 0.48 -5.80
C SER A 120 10.57 -0.40 -6.59
N GLY A 121 10.42 -0.17 -7.89
CA GLY A 121 9.65 -1.03 -8.80
C GLY A 121 10.31 -2.38 -9.01
N ASP A 122 11.61 -2.39 -9.33
CA ASP A 122 12.40 -3.62 -9.44
C ASP A 122 12.31 -4.46 -8.15
N ALA A 123 12.41 -3.80 -6.98
CA ALA A 123 12.32 -4.48 -5.70
C ALA A 123 10.90 -5.02 -5.42
N ALA A 124 9.87 -4.28 -5.80
CA ALA A 124 8.48 -4.72 -5.65
C ALA A 124 8.16 -5.91 -6.58
N ASP A 125 8.63 -5.89 -7.82
CA ASP A 125 8.46 -7.01 -8.75
C ASP A 125 9.16 -8.28 -8.25
N ASP A 126 10.40 -8.17 -7.73
CA ASP A 126 11.11 -9.29 -7.12
C ASP A 126 10.41 -9.84 -5.87
N ALA A 127 9.77 -8.98 -5.06
CA ALA A 127 8.96 -9.41 -3.92
C ALA A 127 7.71 -10.19 -4.39
N VAL A 128 7.02 -9.71 -5.42
CA VAL A 128 5.87 -10.38 -6.03
C VAL A 128 6.27 -11.74 -6.61
N ASP A 129 7.41 -11.84 -7.26
CA ASP A 129 7.92 -13.10 -7.82
C ASP A 129 8.18 -14.16 -6.73
N GLN A 130 8.40 -13.72 -5.48
CA GLN A 130 8.52 -14.60 -4.31
C GLN A 130 7.16 -14.88 -3.64
N GLY A 131 6.06 -14.41 -4.20
CA GLY A 131 4.70 -14.64 -3.70
C GLY A 131 4.25 -13.67 -2.60
N ILE A 132 4.99 -12.58 -2.39
CA ILE A 132 4.64 -11.53 -1.44
C ILE A 132 3.65 -10.56 -2.10
N VAL A 133 2.54 -10.27 -1.44
CA VAL A 133 1.57 -9.31 -1.96
C VAL A 133 2.07 -7.90 -1.71
N VAL A 134 2.36 -7.15 -2.76
CA VAL A 134 2.79 -5.74 -2.67
C VAL A 134 1.62 -4.83 -3.00
N ILE A 135 1.30 -3.91 -2.10
CA ILE A 135 0.19 -2.97 -2.19
C ILE A 135 0.74 -1.56 -2.07
N ALA A 136 0.42 -0.67 -3.00
CA ALA A 136 0.96 0.69 -3.04
C ALA A 136 -0.12 1.74 -3.27
N ALA A 137 0.10 2.92 -2.70
CA ALA A 137 -0.76 4.09 -2.89
C ALA A 137 -0.70 4.59 -4.33
N ALA A 138 -1.86 4.85 -4.93
CA ALA A 138 -1.94 5.38 -6.29
C ALA A 138 -1.28 6.76 -6.44
N GLY A 139 -1.21 7.53 -5.36
CA GLY A 139 -0.71 8.91 -5.36
C GLY A 139 -1.77 9.91 -4.92
N ASN A 140 -1.34 11.15 -4.63
CA ASN A 140 -2.19 12.20 -4.09
C ASN A 140 -2.09 13.51 -4.90
N ASP A 141 -1.77 13.43 -6.17
CA ASP A 141 -1.62 14.56 -7.09
C ASP A 141 -2.83 14.76 -8.03
N GLY A 142 -3.96 14.09 -7.73
CA GLY A 142 -5.19 14.20 -8.51
C GLY A 142 -5.70 15.63 -8.69
N GLY A 143 -6.51 15.84 -9.72
CA GLY A 143 -7.08 17.13 -10.09
C GLY A 143 -6.19 17.90 -11.08
N PRO A 144 -6.02 19.23 -10.92
CA PRO A 144 -5.27 20.05 -11.88
C PRO A 144 -3.77 19.77 -11.94
N ASP A 145 -3.22 19.18 -10.89
CA ASP A 145 -1.80 18.85 -10.74
C ASP A 145 -1.49 17.38 -11.06
N ASP A 146 -2.49 16.61 -11.49
CA ASP A 146 -2.35 15.21 -11.89
C ASP A 146 -1.34 15.08 -13.03
N ASP A 147 -0.29 14.31 -12.83
CA ASP A 147 0.73 14.06 -13.84
C ASP A 147 0.29 13.03 -14.91
N GLY A 148 -0.91 12.48 -14.76
CA GLY A 148 -1.59 11.62 -15.72
C GLY A 148 -1.34 10.13 -15.52
N ASP A 149 -0.80 9.70 -14.38
CA ASP A 149 -0.72 8.28 -14.02
C ASP A 149 -0.66 8.09 -12.49
N VAL A 150 -0.77 6.82 -12.06
CA VAL A 150 -0.53 6.44 -10.66
C VAL A 150 0.96 6.51 -10.33
N ALA A 151 1.28 6.85 -9.09
CA ALA A 151 2.65 7.01 -8.61
C ALA A 151 3.48 5.71 -8.69
N HIS A 152 4.80 5.82 -8.85
CA HIS A 152 5.73 4.69 -8.74
C HIS A 152 6.00 4.37 -7.25
N PRO A 153 6.06 3.07 -6.80
CA PRO A 153 6.01 1.82 -7.58
C PRO A 153 4.58 1.24 -7.79
N SER A 154 3.54 1.98 -7.47
CA SER A 154 2.14 1.54 -7.67
C SER A 154 1.81 1.29 -9.15
N SER A 155 2.56 1.94 -10.07
CA SER A 155 2.46 1.75 -11.51
C SER A 155 2.93 0.38 -12.00
N GLU A 156 3.68 -0.38 -11.17
CA GLU A 156 4.19 -1.70 -11.56
C GLU A 156 3.08 -2.73 -11.79
N ARG A 157 3.34 -3.65 -12.72
CA ARG A 157 2.31 -4.52 -13.30
C ARG A 157 1.57 -5.37 -12.27
N LEU A 158 2.28 -5.98 -11.33
CA LEU A 158 1.71 -6.91 -10.35
C LEU A 158 1.52 -6.28 -8.96
N VAL A 159 2.04 -5.08 -8.73
CA VAL A 159 1.74 -4.30 -7.53
C VAL A 159 0.25 -3.91 -7.54
N ILE A 160 -0.43 -4.03 -6.42
CA ILE A 160 -1.83 -3.62 -6.27
C ILE A 160 -1.85 -2.12 -6.00
N SER A 161 -2.29 -1.34 -6.98
CA SER A 161 -2.45 0.11 -6.87
C SER A 161 -3.80 0.45 -6.23
N VAL A 162 -3.78 1.30 -5.21
CA VAL A 162 -4.98 1.67 -4.46
C VAL A 162 -5.27 3.16 -4.60
N GLY A 163 -6.35 3.46 -5.30
CA GLY A 163 -6.92 4.81 -5.39
C GLY A 163 -7.84 5.14 -4.22
N GLY A 164 -8.31 6.39 -4.17
CA GLY A 164 -9.04 6.93 -3.05
C GLY A 164 -10.49 7.32 -3.32
N VAL A 165 -11.38 6.98 -2.37
CA VAL A 165 -12.76 7.45 -2.35
C VAL A 165 -13.08 8.20 -1.06
N THR A 166 -14.14 9.00 -1.11
CA THR A 166 -14.76 9.68 0.02
C THR A 166 -15.70 8.71 0.78
N GLU A 167 -16.22 9.13 1.93
CA GLU A 167 -17.13 8.34 2.77
C GLU A 167 -18.39 7.87 2.01
N ASP A 168 -18.91 8.67 1.08
CA ASP A 168 -20.08 8.33 0.27
C ASP A 168 -19.75 7.45 -0.96
N GLY A 169 -18.47 7.07 -1.14
CA GLY A 169 -17.98 6.26 -2.24
C GLY A 169 -17.70 7.03 -3.53
N SER A 170 -17.79 8.36 -3.53
CA SER A 170 -17.38 9.18 -4.66
C SER A 170 -15.85 9.21 -4.78
N HIS A 171 -15.32 9.38 -5.99
CA HIS A 171 -13.88 9.54 -6.19
C HIS A 171 -13.35 10.74 -5.38
N TRP A 172 -12.29 10.53 -4.62
CA TRP A 172 -11.61 11.61 -3.95
C TRP A 172 -10.74 12.38 -4.95
N SER A 173 -11.02 13.67 -5.14
CA SER A 173 -10.36 14.49 -6.15
C SER A 173 -8.85 14.68 -5.97
N GLY A 174 -8.30 14.28 -4.82
CA GLY A 174 -6.86 14.26 -4.58
C GLY A 174 -6.20 12.93 -4.95
N SER A 175 -6.97 11.89 -5.26
CA SER A 175 -6.40 10.60 -5.70
C SER A 175 -5.87 10.73 -7.11
N SER A 176 -4.61 10.30 -7.32
CA SER A 176 -4.08 10.09 -8.69
C SER A 176 -4.96 9.13 -9.46
N ILE A 177 -5.05 9.32 -10.75
CA ILE A 177 -5.81 8.50 -11.69
C ILE A 177 -4.88 7.72 -12.63
N GLY A 178 -5.35 6.62 -13.22
CA GLY A 178 -4.52 5.84 -14.13
C GLY A 178 -4.55 6.36 -15.56
N ASP A 179 -3.39 6.48 -16.23
CA ASP A 179 -3.30 6.63 -17.68
C ASP A 179 -3.13 5.26 -18.35
N ASN A 180 -4.23 4.54 -18.48
CA ASN A 180 -4.23 3.18 -19.03
C ASN A 180 -4.17 3.12 -20.56
N ASN A 181 -4.39 4.25 -21.24
CA ASN A 181 -4.30 4.36 -22.68
C ASN A 181 -2.88 4.70 -23.16
N GLY A 182 -2.01 5.07 -22.23
CA GLY A 182 -0.64 5.50 -22.51
C GLY A 182 -0.54 6.96 -22.94
N ASN A 183 0.63 7.55 -22.72
CA ASN A 183 0.92 8.93 -23.06
C ASN A 183 2.29 9.04 -23.76
N LEU A 184 2.43 10.02 -24.65
CA LEU A 184 3.72 10.28 -25.34
C LEU A 184 4.69 11.08 -24.46
N PHE A 185 4.19 11.80 -23.47
CA PHE A 185 4.99 12.57 -22.54
C PHE A 185 4.23 12.80 -21.21
N PRO A 186 4.75 12.28 -20.07
CA PRO A 186 5.82 11.28 -19.99
C PRO A 186 5.49 10.00 -20.79
N ILE A 187 6.48 9.20 -21.15
CA ILE A 187 6.24 7.97 -21.92
C ILE A 187 5.61 6.92 -21.00
N ILE A 188 4.28 6.80 -21.07
CA ILE A 188 3.50 5.79 -20.38
C ILE A 188 2.98 4.81 -21.43
N LEU A 189 3.28 3.52 -21.28
CA LEU A 189 2.82 2.49 -22.20
C LEU A 189 1.37 2.09 -21.89
N PRO A 190 0.52 1.83 -22.93
CA PRO A 190 -0.85 1.37 -22.72
C PRO A 190 -0.91 0.08 -21.88
N ARG A 191 -1.77 0.07 -20.86
CA ARG A 191 -2.03 -1.11 -20.03
C ARG A 191 -3.25 -1.88 -20.55
N GLN A 192 -3.21 -3.18 -20.37
CA GLN A 192 -4.31 -4.08 -20.74
C GLN A 192 -4.86 -4.75 -19.48
N ASP A 193 -6.17 -5.08 -19.50
CA ASP A 193 -6.73 -5.91 -18.44
C ASP A 193 -5.92 -7.23 -18.29
N PRO A 194 -5.69 -7.69 -17.07
CA PRO A 194 -6.12 -7.21 -15.76
C PRO A 194 -5.09 -6.27 -15.06
N HIS A 195 -4.25 -5.57 -15.80
CA HIS A 195 -3.13 -4.77 -15.26
C HIS A 195 -3.32 -3.25 -15.38
N LYS A 196 -4.56 -2.82 -15.58
CA LYS A 196 -4.90 -1.40 -15.55
C LYS A 196 -4.85 -0.84 -14.12
N LYS A 197 -4.52 0.45 -13.99
CA LYS A 197 -4.33 1.17 -12.73
C LYS A 197 -5.40 2.26 -12.52
N PRO A 198 -5.75 2.57 -11.25
CA PRO A 198 -5.52 1.70 -10.08
C PRO A 198 -6.34 0.41 -10.20
N GLU A 199 -6.01 -0.64 -9.46
CA GLU A 199 -6.83 -1.86 -9.44
C GLU A 199 -8.10 -1.69 -8.62
N ILE A 200 -7.99 -0.99 -7.49
CA ILE A 200 -9.05 -0.93 -6.48
C ILE A 200 -9.09 0.46 -5.84
N VAL A 201 -10.22 0.84 -5.28
CA VAL A 201 -10.32 2.02 -4.44
C VAL A 201 -10.80 1.66 -3.03
N ALA A 202 -10.34 2.45 -2.04
CA ALA A 202 -10.76 2.33 -0.65
C ALA A 202 -10.86 3.73 0.00
N PRO A 203 -11.39 3.85 1.24
CA PRO A 203 -11.56 5.15 1.89
C PRO A 203 -10.22 5.91 2.02
N ALA A 204 -10.20 7.14 1.51
CA ALA A 204 -9.02 8.01 1.47
C ALA A 204 -9.28 9.42 1.99
N LYS A 205 -10.54 9.83 2.13
CA LYS A 205 -10.94 11.19 2.53
C LYS A 205 -11.61 11.19 3.87
N GLY A 206 -11.11 12.04 4.78
CA GLY A 206 -11.71 12.19 6.10
C GLY A 206 -11.48 10.98 7.03
N VAL A 207 -10.40 10.23 6.84
CA VAL A 207 -10.12 9.00 7.58
C VAL A 207 -9.63 9.32 8.99
N PRO A 208 -10.32 8.86 10.05
CA PRO A 208 -9.83 8.99 11.41
C PRO A 208 -8.57 8.13 11.62
N VAL A 209 -7.57 8.69 12.26
CA VAL A 209 -6.29 8.02 12.53
C VAL A 209 -5.76 8.35 13.92
N ILE A 210 -4.85 7.53 14.40
CA ILE A 210 -4.00 7.81 15.55
C ILE A 210 -2.84 8.70 15.08
N ASN A 211 -2.44 9.68 15.88
CA ASN A 211 -1.25 10.47 15.61
C ASN A 211 -0.12 10.20 16.62
N ASN A 212 1.09 10.63 16.29
CA ASN A 212 2.29 10.44 17.13
C ASN A 212 2.32 11.33 18.40
N GLU A 213 1.33 12.22 18.59
CA GLU A 213 1.15 13.02 19.81
C GLU A 213 0.27 12.30 20.86
N GLY A 214 -0.13 11.06 20.61
CA GLY A 214 -0.99 10.27 21.51
C GLY A 214 -2.47 10.64 21.45
N THR A 215 -2.90 11.31 20.37
CA THR A 215 -4.28 11.73 20.12
C THR A 215 -4.81 11.20 18.79
N TRP A 216 -5.99 11.61 18.39
CA TRP A 216 -6.59 11.25 17.10
C TRP A 216 -6.62 12.45 16.19
N SER A 217 -6.50 12.20 14.90
CA SER A 217 -6.63 13.21 13.85
C SER A 217 -7.43 12.67 12.67
N ILE A 218 -7.58 13.47 11.64
CA ILE A 218 -8.21 13.07 10.38
C ILE A 218 -7.20 13.30 9.28
N VAL A 219 -7.05 12.33 8.39
CA VAL A 219 -6.16 12.42 7.25
C VAL A 219 -6.89 12.22 5.93
N ASP A 220 -6.32 12.78 4.89
CA ASP A 220 -6.69 12.54 3.50
C ASP A 220 -5.48 11.93 2.78
N GLY A 221 -5.67 10.85 2.04
CA GLY A 221 -4.57 10.25 1.28
C GLY A 221 -4.85 8.82 0.82
N THR A 222 -4.37 8.47 -0.36
CA THR A 222 -4.36 7.09 -0.86
C THR A 222 -3.51 6.17 0.01
N SER A 223 -2.62 6.73 0.84
CA SER A 223 -1.92 6.01 1.91
C SER A 223 -2.87 5.29 2.86
N ALA A 224 -3.94 5.97 3.32
CA ALA A 224 -4.96 5.36 4.17
C ALA A 224 -5.72 4.25 3.43
N ALA A 225 -6.11 4.50 2.19
CA ALA A 225 -6.76 3.52 1.33
C ALA A 225 -5.91 2.25 1.16
N THR A 226 -4.61 2.40 0.95
CA THR A 226 -3.64 1.30 0.83
C THR A 226 -3.65 0.41 2.07
N VAL A 227 -3.69 1.00 3.27
CA VAL A 227 -3.69 0.23 4.52
C VAL A 227 -5.01 -0.51 4.73
N PHE A 228 -6.16 0.03 4.30
CA PHE A 228 -7.42 -0.72 4.32
C PHE A 228 -7.35 -1.97 3.44
N VAL A 229 -6.78 -1.87 2.24
CA VAL A 229 -6.58 -3.02 1.35
C VAL A 229 -5.57 -4.01 1.95
N THR A 230 -4.48 -3.51 2.53
CA THR A 230 -3.48 -4.31 3.26
C THR A 230 -4.14 -5.17 4.36
N GLY A 231 -4.95 -4.54 5.20
CA GLY A 231 -5.68 -5.24 6.26
C GLY A 231 -6.68 -6.26 5.73
N ALA A 232 -7.39 -5.94 4.64
CA ALA A 232 -8.31 -6.87 4.00
C ALA A 232 -7.61 -8.13 3.48
N ILE A 233 -6.43 -7.97 2.85
CA ILE A 233 -5.62 -9.09 2.38
C ILE A 233 -5.03 -9.87 3.57
N ALA A 234 -4.63 -9.21 4.66
CA ALA A 234 -4.18 -9.90 5.87
C ALA A 234 -5.28 -10.81 6.45
N LEU A 235 -6.52 -10.33 6.51
CA LEU A 235 -7.68 -11.14 6.92
C LEU A 235 -7.97 -12.30 5.96
N LEU A 236 -7.81 -12.09 4.64
CA LEU A 236 -7.89 -13.15 3.66
C LEU A 236 -6.85 -14.24 3.91
N LEU A 237 -5.58 -13.87 4.11
CA LEU A 237 -4.49 -14.82 4.35
C LEU A 237 -4.64 -15.54 5.69
N GLU A 238 -5.21 -14.88 6.72
CA GLU A 238 -5.52 -15.52 8.00
C GLU A 238 -6.58 -16.61 7.83
N SER A 239 -7.65 -16.34 7.07
CA SER A 239 -8.70 -17.32 6.78
C SER A 239 -8.26 -18.39 5.78
N ASN A 240 -7.28 -18.10 4.93
CA ASN A 240 -6.77 -18.97 3.87
C ASN A 240 -5.23 -19.05 3.87
N PRO A 241 -4.60 -19.70 4.88
CA PRO A 241 -3.14 -19.71 5.03
C PRO A 241 -2.37 -20.32 3.86
N SER A 242 -3.02 -21.13 3.02
CA SER A 242 -2.42 -21.69 1.80
C SER A 242 -2.08 -20.67 0.73
N LEU A 243 -2.64 -19.46 0.81
CA LEU A 243 -2.34 -18.31 -0.05
C LEU A 243 -1.13 -17.52 0.43
N ALA A 244 -0.69 -17.71 1.67
CA ALA A 244 0.46 -16.98 2.21
C ALA A 244 1.76 -17.48 1.57
N ALA A 245 2.67 -16.57 1.24
CA ALA A 245 4.00 -16.92 0.76
C ALA A 245 4.71 -17.79 1.80
N ASN A 246 5.24 -18.93 1.35
CA ASN A 246 6.15 -19.73 2.16
C ASN A 246 7.54 -19.57 1.53
N ASN A 247 8.55 -19.24 2.31
CA ASN A 247 9.94 -18.96 1.93
C ASN A 247 10.58 -19.92 0.91
N SER A 248 9.90 -20.97 0.47
CA SER A 248 10.39 -21.96 -0.50
C SER A 248 9.41 -22.31 -1.62
N SER A 249 8.19 -21.76 -1.62
CA SER A 249 7.15 -22.12 -2.60
C SER A 249 6.26 -20.95 -3.03
N GLY A 250 6.55 -19.71 -2.60
CA GLY A 250 5.85 -18.52 -3.06
C GLY A 250 6.06 -18.32 -4.57
N SER A 251 5.03 -17.88 -5.26
CA SER A 251 5.11 -17.51 -6.67
C SER A 251 4.15 -16.36 -6.97
N SER A 252 4.45 -15.62 -8.01
CA SER A 252 3.55 -14.57 -8.52
C SER A 252 2.17 -15.10 -8.90
N ASP A 253 1.99 -16.41 -9.15
CA ASP A 253 0.68 -16.99 -9.45
C ASP A 253 -0.33 -16.80 -8.32
N THR A 254 0.11 -16.96 -7.05
CA THR A 254 -0.75 -16.71 -5.89
C THR A 254 -1.09 -15.24 -5.74
N VAL A 255 -0.13 -14.34 -5.98
CA VAL A 255 -0.38 -12.89 -5.97
C VAL A 255 -1.39 -12.51 -7.06
N ILE A 256 -1.25 -13.06 -8.27
CA ILE A 256 -2.20 -12.87 -9.37
C ILE A 256 -3.59 -13.35 -8.97
N GLN A 257 -3.71 -14.53 -8.34
CA GLN A 257 -4.99 -15.07 -7.89
C GLN A 257 -5.66 -14.15 -6.84
N ILE A 258 -4.90 -13.62 -5.89
CA ILE A 258 -5.40 -12.68 -4.88
C ILE A 258 -5.83 -11.37 -5.55
N LYS A 259 -5.02 -10.83 -6.44
CA LYS A 259 -5.29 -9.62 -7.22
C LYS A 259 -6.56 -9.77 -8.06
N ASP A 260 -6.71 -10.86 -8.77
CA ASP A 260 -7.89 -11.16 -9.58
C ASP A 260 -9.16 -11.27 -8.71
N ALA A 261 -9.07 -11.94 -7.56
CA ALA A 261 -10.18 -12.04 -6.63
C ALA A 261 -10.57 -10.65 -6.06
N LEU A 262 -9.58 -9.84 -5.68
CA LEU A 262 -9.80 -8.48 -5.20
C LEU A 262 -10.57 -7.63 -6.22
N MET A 263 -10.16 -7.67 -7.49
CA MET A 263 -10.81 -6.94 -8.58
C MET A 263 -12.22 -7.48 -8.89
N ASN A 264 -12.38 -8.81 -8.95
CA ASN A 264 -13.65 -9.45 -9.29
C ASN A 264 -14.73 -9.32 -8.19
N THR A 265 -14.33 -9.12 -6.95
CA THR A 265 -15.25 -8.95 -5.81
C THR A 265 -15.50 -7.50 -5.44
N ALA A 266 -14.78 -6.56 -6.07
CA ALA A 266 -14.97 -5.13 -5.87
C ALA A 266 -16.39 -4.69 -6.22
N LYS A 267 -16.88 -3.66 -5.53
CA LYS A 267 -18.17 -3.06 -5.83
C LYS A 267 -18.01 -1.96 -6.89
N PRO A 268 -18.44 -2.19 -8.13
CA PRO A 268 -18.33 -1.16 -9.17
C PRO A 268 -19.25 0.03 -8.87
N GLN A 269 -18.95 1.18 -9.45
CA GLN A 269 -19.82 2.34 -9.43
C GLN A 269 -21.08 2.10 -10.28
N PRO A 270 -22.21 2.81 -10.01
CA PRO A 270 -23.37 2.74 -10.86
C PRO A 270 -23.02 3.07 -12.33
N SER A 271 -23.30 2.16 -13.24
CA SER A 271 -23.00 2.25 -14.67
C SER A 271 -21.53 2.04 -15.06
N GLN A 272 -20.67 1.64 -14.12
CA GLN A 272 -19.31 1.21 -14.45
C GLN A 272 -19.35 -0.15 -15.16
N ASP A 273 -18.68 -0.24 -16.32
CA ASP A 273 -18.50 -1.48 -17.09
C ASP A 273 -17.00 -1.77 -17.23
N GLY A 274 -16.52 -2.73 -16.45
CA GLY A 274 -15.10 -3.05 -16.37
C GLY A 274 -14.28 -2.04 -15.58
N HIS A 275 -13.03 -1.82 -15.99
CA HIS A 275 -12.11 -0.89 -15.34
C HIS A 275 -12.44 0.57 -15.64
N ASP A 276 -12.30 1.43 -14.65
CA ASP A 276 -12.39 2.89 -14.71
C ASP A 276 -11.13 3.55 -14.15
N ASP A 277 -10.60 4.59 -14.81
CA ASP A 277 -9.32 5.20 -14.44
C ASP A 277 -9.34 5.90 -13.05
N ASN A 278 -10.53 6.26 -12.53
CA ASN A 278 -10.71 6.83 -11.19
C ASN A 278 -11.03 5.79 -10.11
N TYR A 279 -11.73 4.70 -10.47
CA TYR A 279 -12.30 3.75 -9.52
C TYR A 279 -11.68 2.35 -9.62
N GLY A 280 -10.76 2.13 -10.55
CA GLY A 280 -10.25 0.79 -10.82
C GLY A 280 -11.38 -0.16 -11.23
N TYR A 281 -11.39 -1.35 -10.65
CA TYR A 281 -12.50 -2.30 -10.83
C TYR A 281 -13.65 -2.06 -9.83
N GLY A 282 -13.49 -1.12 -8.89
CA GLY A 282 -14.51 -0.72 -7.94
C GLY A 282 -13.96 -0.55 -6.52
N MET A 283 -14.87 -0.41 -5.56
CA MET A 283 -14.55 -0.22 -4.15
C MET A 283 -14.37 -1.56 -3.43
N LEU A 284 -13.33 -1.66 -2.59
CA LEU A 284 -13.01 -2.80 -1.74
C LEU A 284 -14.24 -3.38 -1.02
N GLN A 285 -14.41 -4.70 -1.06
CA GLN A 285 -15.45 -5.46 -0.37
C GLN A 285 -14.82 -6.65 0.36
N VAL A 286 -14.46 -6.46 1.62
CA VAL A 286 -13.67 -7.43 2.40
C VAL A 286 -14.39 -8.77 2.55
N GLU A 287 -15.69 -8.77 2.89
CA GLU A 287 -16.47 -9.99 3.05
C GLU A 287 -16.56 -10.80 1.74
N ASN A 288 -16.76 -10.11 0.60
CA ASN A 288 -16.82 -10.76 -0.70
C ASN A 288 -15.46 -11.33 -1.12
N LEU A 289 -14.36 -10.62 -0.79
CA LEU A 289 -13.01 -11.07 -1.07
C LEU A 289 -12.71 -12.38 -0.32
N ILE A 290 -13.02 -12.45 0.97
CA ILE A 290 -12.81 -13.67 1.77
C ILE A 290 -13.68 -14.81 1.24
N ALA A 291 -14.97 -14.55 0.98
CA ALA A 291 -15.91 -15.56 0.48
C ALA A 291 -15.53 -16.13 -0.92
N ALA A 292 -14.73 -15.42 -1.69
CA ALA A 292 -14.25 -15.91 -2.99
C ALA A 292 -13.27 -17.10 -2.88
N PHE A 293 -12.77 -17.39 -1.68
CA PHE A 293 -11.83 -18.48 -1.41
C PHE A 293 -12.42 -19.57 -0.48
N GLU A 294 -13.67 -19.43 -0.05
CA GLU A 294 -14.42 -20.47 0.70
C GLU A 294 -15.05 -21.49 -0.27
#